data_3ad89eac265a09944be3dfc6bce18353
#
_entry.id   3ad89eac265a09944be3dfc6bce18353
#
_cell.length_a   1.000
_cell.length_b   1.000
_cell.length_c   1.000
_cell.angle_alpha   90.00
_cell.angle_beta   90.00
_cell.angle_gamma   90.00
#
_symmetry.space_group_name_H-M   'P 1'
#
loop_
_entity.id
_entity.type
_entity.pdbx_description
1 polymer ?
#
loop_
_entity_poly.entity_id
_entity_poly.type
_entity_poly.pdbx_seq_one_letter_code
_entity_poly.pdbx_strand_id
1 'polypeptide(L)'
;MCIRDRIKEDQNLYNYLNASAFNPSKTAIVDKLDDSRYTIGKILNIDWDVEKIIIDYEANEKGLLVLSEIYYPARWKAYIDETEVEIFRANSVLRAVEVKAGTNKIIFEYDNGLFKILHTLSNLIVLFMCFYLFKPKVMVLLKNFK
;
A
#
# COMPACT_ATOMS: atom_id res chain seq x y z
N MET A 1 5.05 -13.18 4.80
CA MET A 1 4.81 -14.15 5.89
C MET A 1 3.43 -14.75 5.70
N CYS A 2 3.32 -16.06 5.63
CA CYS A 2 2.04 -16.76 5.45
C CYS A 2 1.59 -17.36 6.77
N ILE A 3 0.31 -17.28 7.07
CA ILE A 3 -0.20 -17.44 8.42
C ILE A 3 -1.35 -18.42 8.52
N ARG A 4 -1.45 -19.07 9.70
CA ARG A 4 -2.29 -20.24 9.95
C ARG A 4 -3.55 -19.98 10.77
N ASP A 5 -3.59 -19.03 11.69
CA ASP A 5 -4.67 -18.90 12.66
C ASP A 5 -5.16 -17.47 12.86
N ARG A 6 -6.46 -17.30 13.10
CA ARG A 6 -7.17 -16.04 13.31
C ARG A 6 -7.69 -15.88 14.73
N ILE A 7 -7.75 -14.65 15.22
CA ILE A 7 -8.54 -14.26 16.38
C ILE A 7 -9.33 -12.98 16.05
N LYS A 8 -10.59 -12.91 16.48
CA LYS A 8 -11.41 -11.70 16.36
C LYS A 8 -10.80 -10.56 17.19
N GLU A 9 -10.87 -9.34 16.63
CA GLU A 9 -10.47 -8.14 17.33
C GLU A 9 -11.37 -7.95 18.57
N ASP A 10 -10.81 -8.20 19.76
CA ASP A 10 -11.42 -7.92 21.05
C ASP A 10 -10.32 -7.50 22.01
N GLN A 11 -10.67 -7.03 23.22
CA GLN A 11 -9.72 -6.60 24.28
C GLN A 11 -8.60 -7.61 24.59
N ASN A 12 -8.77 -8.85 24.12
CA ASN A 12 -7.79 -9.93 24.25
C ASN A 12 -6.67 -9.90 23.22
N LEU A 13 -6.75 -9.09 22.14
CA LEU A 13 -5.75 -9.03 21.08
C LEU A 13 -4.35 -8.70 21.60
N TYR A 14 -4.26 -7.67 22.44
CA TYR A 14 -2.98 -7.27 23.04
C TYR A 14 -2.38 -8.38 23.92
N ASN A 15 -3.20 -9.03 24.71
CA ASN A 15 -2.77 -10.13 25.57
C ASN A 15 -2.30 -11.33 24.74
N TYR A 16 -2.96 -11.58 23.61
CA TYR A 16 -2.57 -12.67 22.70
C TYR A 16 -1.27 -12.37 21.97
N LEU A 17 -1.10 -11.17 21.44
CA LEU A 17 0.14 -10.76 20.78
C LEU A 17 1.35 -10.78 21.71
N ASN A 18 1.13 -10.54 23.00
CA ASN A 18 2.17 -10.60 24.04
C ASN A 18 2.33 -11.99 24.66
N ALA A 19 1.50 -12.96 24.33
CA ALA A 19 1.63 -14.31 24.83
C ALA A 19 2.92 -14.96 24.31
N SER A 20 3.64 -15.64 25.19
CA SER A 20 4.88 -16.36 24.82
C SER A 20 4.66 -17.43 23.74
N ALA A 21 3.42 -17.88 23.55
CA ALA A 21 3.02 -18.85 22.50
C ALA A 21 2.77 -18.22 21.14
N PHE A 22 2.64 -16.88 21.04
CA PHE A 22 2.41 -16.21 19.77
C PHE A 22 3.69 -16.20 18.92
N ASN A 23 3.59 -16.80 17.74
CA ASN A 23 4.69 -16.82 16.78
C ASN A 23 4.28 -16.04 15.53
N PRO A 24 4.75 -14.80 15.34
CA PRO A 24 4.38 -13.95 14.21
C PRO A 24 4.78 -14.53 12.84
N SER A 25 5.72 -15.47 12.80
CA SER A 25 6.10 -16.16 11.55
C SER A 25 5.13 -17.28 11.14
N LYS A 26 4.21 -17.65 12.02
CA LYS A 26 3.26 -18.75 11.77
C LYS A 26 1.80 -18.33 11.92
N THR A 27 1.55 -17.27 12.67
CA THR A 27 0.21 -16.86 13.05
C THR A 27 0.03 -15.36 12.83
N ALA A 28 -1.06 -14.93 12.18
CA ALA A 28 -1.53 -13.55 12.21
C ALA A 28 -2.98 -13.50 12.65
N ILE A 29 -3.31 -12.41 13.28
CA ILE A 29 -4.65 -12.05 13.65
C ILE A 29 -5.15 -11.12 12.57
N VAL A 30 -6.23 -11.47 11.89
CA VAL A 30 -6.74 -10.71 10.74
C VAL A 30 -8.22 -10.44 10.91
N ASP A 31 -8.62 -9.19 10.64
CA ASP A 31 -10.02 -8.80 10.65
C ASP A 31 -10.75 -9.39 9.43
N LYS A 32 -12.02 -9.78 9.61
CA LYS A 32 -12.97 -10.14 8.55
C LYS A 32 -12.68 -11.39 7.71
N LEU A 33 -11.61 -12.12 7.94
CA LEU A 33 -11.41 -13.40 7.25
C LEU A 33 -11.98 -14.57 8.04
N ASP A 34 -12.49 -15.57 7.35
CA ASP A 34 -12.97 -16.80 7.98
C ASP A 34 -11.81 -17.65 8.54
N ASP A 35 -12.10 -18.48 9.55
CA ASP A 35 -11.13 -19.40 10.13
C ASP A 35 -10.71 -20.45 9.07
N SER A 36 -9.79 -20.06 8.21
CA SER A 36 -9.21 -20.89 7.18
C SER A 36 -7.79 -21.27 7.56
N ARG A 37 -7.42 -22.49 7.28
CA ARG A 37 -6.00 -22.88 7.28
C ARG A 37 -5.38 -22.36 6.00
N TYR A 38 -4.30 -21.63 6.13
CA TYR A 38 -3.53 -21.10 5.03
C TYR A 38 -2.25 -21.90 4.85
N THR A 39 -1.85 -22.07 3.61
CA THR A 39 -0.58 -22.73 3.28
C THR A 39 0.51 -21.68 3.12
N ILE A 40 1.73 -22.05 3.44
CA ILE A 40 2.89 -21.17 3.29
C ILE A 40 3.25 -21.11 1.81
N GLY A 41 3.12 -19.93 1.20
CA GLY A 41 3.65 -19.65 -0.13
C GLY A 41 5.11 -19.17 -0.08
N LYS A 42 5.70 -18.99 -1.24
CA LYS A 42 7.09 -18.59 -1.38
C LYS A 42 7.18 -17.21 -2.03
N ILE A 43 7.89 -16.30 -1.38
CA ILE A 43 8.26 -15.01 -1.95
C ILE A 43 9.53 -15.26 -2.79
N LEU A 44 9.48 -14.92 -4.06
CA LEU A 44 10.59 -15.09 -5.01
C LEU A 44 11.42 -13.81 -5.10
N ASN A 45 10.75 -12.66 -5.15
CA ASN A 45 11.38 -11.36 -5.23
C ASN A 45 10.49 -10.29 -4.60
N ILE A 46 11.09 -9.20 -4.13
CA ILE A 46 10.37 -7.99 -3.68
C ILE A 46 11.10 -6.79 -4.24
N ASP A 47 10.37 -5.97 -4.98
CA ASP A 47 10.82 -4.67 -5.47
C ASP A 47 10.08 -3.56 -4.70
N TRP A 48 10.85 -2.67 -4.06
CA TRP A 48 10.34 -1.62 -3.20
C TRP A 48 10.56 -0.25 -3.84
N ASP A 49 9.47 0.46 -4.07
CA ASP A 49 9.48 1.87 -4.39
C ASP A 49 8.60 2.64 -3.40
N VAL A 50 8.73 3.96 -3.34
CA VAL A 50 8.00 4.83 -2.40
C VAL A 50 6.48 4.70 -2.55
N GLU A 51 6.00 4.57 -3.77
CA GLU A 51 4.58 4.53 -4.11
C GLU A 51 4.11 3.12 -4.52
N LYS A 52 5.02 2.16 -4.64
CA LYS A 52 4.70 0.83 -5.18
C LYS A 52 5.58 -0.27 -4.59
N ILE A 53 4.95 -1.37 -4.24
CA ILE A 53 5.65 -2.57 -3.79
C ILE A 53 5.20 -3.71 -4.70
N ILE A 54 6.14 -4.35 -5.37
CA ILE A 54 5.89 -5.48 -6.26
C ILE A 54 6.49 -6.73 -5.62
N ILE A 55 5.69 -7.77 -5.49
CA ILE A 55 6.08 -9.03 -4.88
C ILE A 55 5.83 -10.15 -5.88
N ASP A 56 6.89 -10.80 -6.34
CA ASP A 56 6.79 -12.02 -7.11
C ASP A 56 6.60 -13.19 -6.13
N TYR A 57 5.50 -13.90 -6.27
CA TYR A 57 5.01 -14.84 -5.28
C TYR A 57 4.58 -16.16 -5.93
N GLU A 58 4.90 -17.26 -5.28
CA GLU A 58 4.46 -18.59 -5.70
C GLU A 58 3.53 -19.16 -4.63
N ALA A 59 2.24 -19.36 -5.00
CA ALA A 59 1.23 -19.96 -4.16
C ALA A 59 0.73 -21.27 -4.79
N ASN A 60 0.94 -22.37 -4.13
CA ASN A 60 0.38 -23.67 -4.54
C ASN A 60 -1.05 -23.88 -4.04
N GLU A 61 -1.40 -23.19 -2.98
CA GLU A 61 -2.73 -23.25 -2.33
C GLU A 61 -3.13 -21.86 -1.82
N LYS A 62 -4.30 -21.76 -1.21
CA LYS A 62 -4.78 -20.55 -0.56
C LYS A 62 -3.84 -20.15 0.58
N GLY A 63 -3.39 -18.89 0.57
CA GLY A 63 -2.47 -18.34 1.54
C GLY A 63 -2.88 -16.95 2.02
N LEU A 64 -2.17 -16.45 3.04
CA LEU A 64 -2.27 -15.08 3.50
C LEU A 64 -0.87 -14.45 3.48
N LEU A 65 -0.68 -13.43 2.66
CA LEU A 65 0.54 -12.63 2.68
C LEU A 65 0.36 -11.47 3.65
N VAL A 66 1.17 -11.43 4.71
CA VAL A 66 1.26 -10.29 5.61
C VAL A 66 2.52 -9.49 5.31
N LEU A 67 2.33 -8.20 5.08
CA LEU A 67 3.41 -7.24 4.85
C LEU A 67 3.63 -6.43 6.12
N SER A 68 4.88 -6.27 6.55
CA SER A 68 5.28 -5.47 7.72
C SER A 68 5.21 -3.97 7.43
N GLU A 69 4.07 -3.55 6.92
CA GLU A 69 3.74 -2.18 6.56
C GLU A 69 2.41 -1.78 7.18
N ILE A 70 2.26 -0.50 7.49
CA ILE A 70 1.05 0.02 8.17
C ILE A 70 -0.19 -0.18 7.29
N TYR A 71 -1.24 -0.71 7.92
CA TYR A 71 -2.56 -0.78 7.31
C TYR A 71 -3.15 0.61 7.11
N TYR A 72 -3.26 1.05 5.86
CA TYR A 72 -3.87 2.33 5.49
C TYR A 72 -4.65 2.19 4.16
N PRO A 73 -5.85 1.58 4.20
CA PRO A 73 -6.63 1.24 2.99
C PRO A 73 -7.20 2.46 2.28
N ALA A 74 -7.23 3.64 2.94
CA ALA A 74 -7.70 4.88 2.32
C ALA A 74 -6.83 5.35 1.14
N ARG A 75 -5.57 4.88 1.07
CA ARG A 75 -4.61 5.31 0.05
C ARG A 75 -3.84 4.17 -0.60
N TRP A 76 -3.77 3.02 0.02
CA TRP A 76 -3.13 1.86 -0.56
C TRP A 76 -4.15 0.94 -1.21
N LYS A 77 -3.88 0.53 -2.42
CA LYS A 77 -4.60 -0.51 -3.15
C LYS A 77 -3.72 -1.72 -3.33
N ALA A 78 -4.33 -2.90 -3.40
CA ALA A 78 -3.62 -4.14 -3.68
C ALA A 78 -4.20 -4.80 -4.93
N TYR A 79 -3.32 -5.35 -5.73
CA TYR A 79 -3.67 -6.10 -6.94
C TYR A 79 -2.99 -7.45 -6.91
N ILE A 80 -3.72 -8.48 -7.30
CA ILE A 80 -3.21 -9.83 -7.52
C ILE A 80 -3.48 -10.17 -8.98
N ASP A 81 -2.42 -10.44 -9.74
CA ASP A 81 -2.48 -10.74 -11.17
C ASP A 81 -3.44 -9.75 -11.91
N GLU A 82 -3.22 -8.43 -11.69
CA GLU A 82 -3.98 -7.29 -12.24
C GLU A 82 -5.41 -7.09 -11.69
N THR A 83 -5.87 -7.95 -10.79
CA THR A 83 -7.19 -7.82 -10.16
C THR A 83 -7.09 -7.12 -8.82
N GLU A 84 -7.86 -6.04 -8.61
CA GLU A 84 -7.91 -5.34 -7.31
C GLU A 84 -8.50 -6.26 -6.23
N VAL A 85 -7.82 -6.32 -5.09
CA VAL A 85 -8.21 -7.16 -3.94
C VAL A 85 -8.29 -6.34 -2.66
N GLU A 86 -9.09 -6.81 -1.71
CA GLU A 86 -9.22 -6.15 -0.41
C GLU A 86 -7.92 -6.30 0.40
N ILE A 87 -7.51 -5.21 1.04
CA ILE A 87 -6.42 -5.21 2.02
C ILE A 87 -7.04 -5.40 3.40
N PHE A 88 -6.60 -6.43 4.10
CA PHE A 88 -7.02 -6.73 5.45
C PHE A 88 -6.05 -6.16 6.48
N ARG A 89 -6.56 -5.84 7.66
CA ARG A 89 -5.73 -5.46 8.80
C ARG A 89 -5.24 -6.72 9.50
N ALA A 90 -3.93 -6.84 9.67
CA ALA A 90 -3.29 -7.93 10.37
C ALA A 90 -2.52 -7.42 11.59
N ASN A 91 -2.55 -8.18 12.69
CA ASN A 91 -1.83 -7.88 13.94
C ASN A 91 -2.04 -6.42 14.41
N SER A 92 -3.26 -5.92 14.36
CA SER A 92 -3.68 -4.53 14.67
C SER A 92 -3.22 -3.46 13.71
N VAL A 93 -2.04 -3.53 13.14
CA VAL A 93 -1.42 -2.40 12.42
C VAL A 93 -0.85 -2.76 11.05
N LEU A 94 -0.65 -4.03 10.77
CA LEU A 94 -0.06 -4.50 9.52
C LEU A 94 -1.12 -4.68 8.43
N ARG A 95 -0.68 -4.71 7.18
CA ARG A 95 -1.55 -5.02 6.05
C ARG A 95 -1.35 -6.45 5.56
N ALA A 96 -2.43 -7.07 5.12
CA ALA A 96 -2.41 -8.41 4.56
C ALA A 96 -3.32 -8.51 3.33
N VAL A 97 -3.04 -9.46 2.46
CA VAL A 97 -3.90 -9.85 1.34
C VAL A 97 -4.05 -11.36 1.31
N GLU A 98 -5.25 -11.81 0.98
CA GLU A 98 -5.50 -13.23 0.74
C GLU A 98 -5.03 -13.59 -0.68
N VAL A 99 -4.22 -14.63 -0.80
CA VAL A 99 -3.71 -15.13 -2.07
C VAL A 99 -4.34 -16.48 -2.41
N LYS A 100 -4.57 -16.73 -3.69
CA LYS A 100 -5.13 -17.98 -4.19
C LYS A 100 -4.03 -18.85 -4.79
N ALA A 101 -4.31 -20.13 -4.99
CA ALA A 101 -3.43 -21.00 -5.76
C ALA A 101 -3.16 -20.42 -7.15
N GLY A 102 -1.92 -20.49 -7.60
CA GLY A 102 -1.48 -19.93 -8.89
C GLY A 102 -1.18 -18.43 -8.89
N THR A 103 -1.28 -17.73 -7.75
CA THR A 103 -0.87 -16.32 -7.66
C THR A 103 0.61 -16.16 -7.96
N ASN A 104 0.95 -15.29 -8.92
CA ASN A 104 2.32 -15.05 -9.35
C ASN A 104 2.83 -13.66 -8.97
N LYS A 105 1.96 -12.66 -8.97
CA LYS A 105 2.35 -11.28 -8.71
C LYS A 105 1.36 -10.59 -7.79
N ILE A 106 1.90 -9.91 -6.78
CA ILE A 106 1.13 -9.08 -5.86
C ILE A 106 1.71 -7.67 -5.92
N ILE A 107 0.85 -6.68 -6.13
CA ILE A 107 1.25 -5.27 -6.23
C ILE A 107 0.48 -4.49 -5.17
N PHE A 108 1.21 -3.74 -4.35
CA PHE A 108 0.63 -2.68 -3.53
C PHE A 108 0.98 -1.34 -4.16
N GLU A 109 -0.02 -0.49 -4.38
CA GLU A 109 0.16 0.82 -5.01
C GLU A 109 -0.49 1.92 -4.18
N TYR A 110 0.24 3.03 -3.99
CA TYR A 110 -0.26 4.18 -3.26
C TYR A 110 -1.01 5.14 -4.18
N ASP A 111 -2.28 5.39 -3.88
CA ASP A 111 -3.10 6.36 -4.61
C ASP A 111 -2.76 7.79 -4.18
N ASN A 112 -1.94 8.45 -4.96
CA ASN A 112 -1.55 9.84 -4.81
C ASN A 112 -2.25 10.78 -5.81
N GLY A 113 -3.30 10.35 -6.49
CA GLY A 113 -3.98 11.09 -7.56
C GLY A 113 -4.41 12.49 -7.13
N LEU A 114 -5.03 12.61 -5.96
CA LEU A 114 -5.42 13.93 -5.41
C LEU A 114 -4.21 14.84 -5.18
N PHE A 115 -3.12 14.31 -4.63
CA PHE A 115 -1.89 15.07 -4.38
C PHE A 115 -1.28 15.57 -5.70
N LYS A 116 -1.23 14.73 -6.73
CA LYS A 116 -0.73 15.12 -8.07
C LYS A 116 -1.55 16.26 -8.66
N ILE A 117 -2.88 16.20 -8.54
CA ILE A 117 -3.78 17.27 -9.03
C ILE A 117 -3.51 18.59 -8.29
N LEU A 118 -3.48 18.56 -6.96
CA LEU A 118 -3.24 19.75 -6.13
C LEU A 118 -1.85 20.35 -6.38
N HIS A 119 -0.84 19.50 -6.52
CA HIS A 119 0.52 19.93 -6.85
C HIS A 119 0.60 20.62 -8.23
N THR A 120 -0.04 20.02 -9.24
CA THR A 120 -0.11 20.63 -10.59
C THR A 120 -0.82 21.98 -10.57
N LEU A 121 -1.95 22.07 -9.86
CA LEU A 121 -2.69 23.32 -9.71
C LEU A 121 -1.85 24.41 -9.01
N SER A 122 -1.15 24.05 -7.94
CA SER A 122 -0.24 24.96 -7.24
C SER A 122 0.86 25.49 -8.16
N ASN A 123 1.49 24.63 -8.95
CA ASN A 123 2.52 25.03 -9.90
C ASN A 123 1.98 25.98 -10.98
N LEU A 124 0.75 25.76 -11.48
CA LEU A 124 0.11 26.66 -12.43
C LEU A 124 -0.17 28.04 -11.83
N ILE A 125 -0.59 28.12 -10.57
CA ILE A 125 -0.81 29.38 -9.87
C ILE A 125 0.51 30.15 -9.71
N VAL A 126 1.58 29.47 -9.30
CA VAL A 126 2.92 30.09 -9.18
C VAL A 126 3.40 30.61 -10.52
N LEU A 127 3.27 29.84 -11.59
CA LEU A 127 3.61 30.26 -12.95
C LEU A 127 2.83 31.50 -13.39
N PHE A 128 1.54 31.52 -13.13
CA PHE A 128 0.66 32.68 -13.44
C PHE A 128 1.10 33.93 -12.64
N MET A 129 1.39 33.79 -11.35
CA MET A 129 1.90 34.86 -10.52
C MET A 129 3.23 35.39 -11.04
N CYS A 130 4.17 34.51 -11.38
CA CYS A 130 5.46 34.91 -11.98
C CYS A 130 5.24 35.68 -13.29
N PHE A 131 4.41 35.18 -14.18
CA PHE A 131 4.09 35.85 -15.44
C PHE A 131 3.49 37.24 -15.19
N TYR A 132 2.55 37.36 -14.25
CA TYR A 132 1.92 38.65 -13.90
C TYR A 132 2.95 39.66 -13.35
N LEU A 133 3.83 39.24 -12.44
CA LEU A 133 4.86 40.10 -11.82
C LEU A 133 5.95 40.54 -12.80
N PHE A 134 6.34 39.68 -13.74
CA PHE A 134 7.39 39.97 -14.71
C PHE A 134 6.88 40.63 -15.99
N LYS A 135 5.59 40.59 -16.30
CA LYS A 135 4.97 41.19 -17.48
C LYS A 135 5.39 42.69 -17.68
N PRO A 136 5.34 43.59 -16.67
CA PRO A 136 5.72 44.97 -16.86
C PRO A 136 7.22 45.14 -17.19
N LYS A 137 8.09 44.32 -16.61
CA LYS A 137 9.55 44.38 -16.87
C LYS A 137 9.90 43.92 -18.28
N VAL A 138 9.24 42.87 -18.77
CA VAL A 138 9.44 42.34 -20.13
C VAL A 138 8.93 43.37 -21.18
N MET A 139 7.81 44.05 -20.95
CA MET A 139 7.29 45.06 -21.84
C MET A 139 8.18 46.30 -21.95
N VAL A 140 8.84 46.72 -20.85
CA VAL A 140 9.78 47.81 -20.85
C VAL A 140 11.04 47.43 -21.64
N LEU A 141 11.56 46.24 -21.46
CA LEU A 141 12.70 45.71 -22.21
C LEU A 141 12.43 45.66 -23.73
N LEU A 142 11.26 45.16 -24.13
CA LEU A 142 10.88 45.10 -25.55
C LEU A 142 10.66 46.46 -26.20
N LYS A 143 10.26 47.49 -25.43
CA LYS A 143 10.18 48.91 -25.92
C LYS A 143 11.53 49.55 -26.16
N ASN A 144 12.56 49.16 -25.43
CA ASN A 144 13.91 49.71 -25.58
C ASN A 144 14.73 49.05 -26.70
N PHE A 145 14.20 48.03 -27.31
CA PHE A 145 14.80 47.31 -28.47
C PHE A 145 14.21 47.77 -29.81
N LYS A 146 13.30 48.73 -29.85
CA LYS A 146 12.82 49.43 -31.04
C LYS A 146 13.38 50.85 -31.12
#